data_7551b28ad16bdd341ddb157a6b74c8c2
#
_entry.id   7551b28ad16bdd341ddb157a6b74c8c2
#
_cell.length_a   1.000
_cell.length_b   1.000
_cell.length_c   1.000
_cell.angle_alpha   90.00
_cell.angle_beta   90.00
_cell.angle_gamma   90.00
#
_symmetry.space_group_name_H-M   'P 1'
#
loop_
_entity.id
_entity.type
_entity.pdbx_description
1 polymer ?
#
loop_
_entity_poly.entity_id
_entity_poly.type
_entity_poly.pdbx_seq_one_letter_code
_entity_poly.pdbx_strand_id
1 'polypeptide(L)'
;MTEKYYFDTSIWLDFFEDRNEPNLPKGEWAHRLFNKIIENNDQIIYSDNTLYELKMLGYSEYEFDALLLPFKTILIYVQSTEKQISRAKDLSLKRNLPKRDALHALIARDNKSTLITLDKHFHRMGDIIKAQRPQDLI
;
A
#
# COMPACT_ATOMS: atom_id res chain seq x y z
N MET A 1 -2.22 -1.54 21.65
CA MET A 1 -2.19 -2.40 20.47
C MET A 1 -1.66 -1.65 19.27
N THR A 2 -0.86 -2.32 18.45
CA THR A 2 -0.23 -1.72 17.28
C THR A 2 -1.13 -1.92 16.07
N GLU A 3 -1.48 -0.83 15.40
CA GLU A 3 -2.17 -0.90 14.13
C GLU A 3 -1.18 -1.18 13.01
N LYS A 4 -1.65 -1.86 11.97
CA LYS A 4 -0.86 -2.16 10.78
C LYS A 4 -1.54 -1.58 9.56
N TYR A 5 -0.75 -0.93 8.71
CA TYR A 5 -1.24 -0.32 7.49
C TYR A 5 -0.51 -0.91 6.30
N TYR A 6 -1.22 -1.16 5.23
CA TYR A 6 -0.65 -1.60 3.96
C TYR A 6 -0.93 -0.52 2.92
N PHE A 7 0.12 0.06 2.37
CA PHE A 7 -0.03 1.11 1.37
C PHE A 7 -0.08 0.50 -0.03
N ASP A 8 -1.11 0.87 -0.79
CA ASP A 8 -1.10 0.68 -2.24
C ASP A 8 0.11 1.41 -2.83
N THR A 9 0.65 0.89 -3.91
CA THR A 9 1.89 1.43 -4.50
C THR A 9 1.78 2.92 -4.83
N SER A 10 0.61 3.38 -5.26
CA SER A 10 0.40 4.80 -5.55
C SER A 10 0.60 5.71 -4.33
N ILE A 11 0.31 5.23 -3.13
CA ILE A 11 0.54 6.00 -1.90
C ILE A 11 2.03 6.15 -1.63
N TRP A 12 2.81 5.10 -1.88
CA TRP A 12 4.27 5.19 -1.81
C TRP A 12 4.83 6.23 -2.78
N LEU A 13 4.30 6.26 -4.00
CA LEU A 13 4.71 7.25 -5.00
C LEU A 13 4.33 8.67 -4.57
N ASP A 14 3.12 8.86 -4.05
CA ASP A 14 2.71 10.16 -3.53
C ASP A 14 3.64 10.64 -2.42
N PHE A 15 4.09 9.73 -1.56
CA PHE A 15 5.03 10.02 -0.50
C PHE A 15 6.42 10.37 -1.05
N PHE A 16 6.96 9.55 -1.96
CA PHE A 16 8.31 9.74 -2.50
C PHE A 16 8.43 11.00 -3.36
N GLU A 17 7.40 11.27 -4.16
CA GLU A 17 7.44 12.34 -5.17
C GLU A 17 6.68 13.60 -4.72
N ASP A 18 6.04 13.55 -3.54
CA ASP A 18 5.24 14.66 -3.02
C ASP A 18 4.25 15.17 -4.06
N ARG A 19 3.48 14.26 -4.66
CA ARG A 19 2.60 14.56 -5.79
C ARG A 19 1.32 15.27 -5.32
N ASN A 20 1.31 16.58 -5.45
CA ASN A 20 0.17 17.40 -5.08
C ASN A 20 -0.50 17.99 -6.32
N GLU A 21 -1.83 18.01 -6.33
CA GLU A 21 -2.65 18.62 -7.37
C GLU A 21 -3.58 19.64 -6.72
N PRO A 22 -4.08 20.62 -7.48
CA PRO A 22 -5.06 21.57 -6.95
C PRO A 22 -6.26 20.82 -6.36
N ASN A 23 -6.61 21.11 -5.10
CA ASN A 23 -7.70 20.47 -4.36
C ASN A 23 -7.51 18.97 -4.13
N LEU A 24 -6.33 18.42 -4.44
CA LEU A 24 -6.02 17.02 -4.24
C LEU A 24 -4.55 16.86 -3.81
N PRO A 25 -4.19 17.32 -2.59
CA PRO A 25 -2.80 17.32 -2.12
C PRO A 25 -2.39 15.92 -1.65
N LYS A 26 -2.24 14.99 -2.59
CA LYS A 26 -1.97 13.58 -2.32
C LYS A 26 -0.65 13.35 -1.57
N GLY A 27 0.39 14.08 -1.96
CA GLY A 27 1.69 14.00 -1.30
C GLY A 27 1.62 14.47 0.15
N GLU A 28 0.93 15.58 0.40
CA GLU A 28 0.73 16.08 1.75
C GLU A 28 -0.04 15.07 2.61
N TRP A 29 -1.10 14.48 2.08
CA TRP A 29 -1.86 13.46 2.79
C TRP A 29 -0.98 12.24 3.13
N ALA A 30 -0.18 11.78 2.18
CA ALA A 30 0.73 10.66 2.41
C ALA A 30 1.74 10.96 3.50
N HIS A 31 2.37 12.14 3.47
CA HIS A 31 3.34 12.57 4.48
C HIS A 31 2.71 12.71 5.86
N ARG A 32 1.53 13.30 5.94
CA ARG A 32 0.81 13.47 7.22
C ARG A 32 0.43 12.13 7.82
N LEU A 33 -0.07 11.20 7.00
CA LEU A 33 -0.41 9.87 7.48
C LEU A 33 0.84 9.12 7.96
N PHE A 34 1.92 9.19 7.20
CA PHE A 34 3.19 8.55 7.56
C PHE A 34 3.68 9.05 8.92
N ASN A 35 3.66 10.37 9.12
CA ASN A 35 4.06 10.97 10.40
C ASN A 35 3.17 10.52 11.56
N LYS A 36 1.87 10.44 11.32
CA LYS A 36 0.93 9.97 12.35
C LYS A 36 1.18 8.51 12.73
N ILE A 37 1.50 7.68 11.76
CA ILE A 37 1.84 6.28 12.01
C ILE A 37 3.10 6.18 12.88
N ILE A 38 4.11 7.01 12.57
CA ILE A 38 5.34 7.07 13.38
C ILE A 38 5.03 7.51 14.82
N GLU A 39 4.26 8.58 14.97
CA GLU A 39 3.91 9.12 16.29
C GLU A 39 3.16 8.12 17.15
N ASN A 40 2.30 7.30 16.53
CA ASN A 40 1.50 6.29 17.23
C ASN A 40 2.24 4.97 17.43
N ASN A 41 3.47 4.85 16.96
CA ASN A 41 4.23 3.60 16.96
C ASN A 41 3.51 2.46 16.25
N ASP A 42 2.75 2.78 15.21
CA ASP A 42 2.11 1.81 14.36
C ASP A 42 3.09 1.31 13.30
N GLN A 43 2.65 0.37 12.47
CA GLN A 43 3.52 -0.28 11.50
C GLN A 43 2.96 -0.17 10.08
N ILE A 44 3.88 -0.15 9.11
CA ILE A 44 3.53 -0.12 7.69
C ILE A 44 4.07 -1.40 7.06
N ILE A 45 3.20 -2.11 6.36
CA ILE A 45 3.54 -3.33 5.64
C ILE A 45 3.75 -3.00 4.16
N TYR A 46 4.81 -3.53 3.59
CA TYR A 46 5.01 -3.56 2.15
C TYR A 46 5.39 -4.98 1.74
N SER A 47 5.28 -5.28 0.46
CA SER A 47 5.43 -6.64 -0.04
C SER A 47 6.32 -6.70 -1.27
N ASP A 48 6.64 -7.93 -1.69
CA ASP A 48 7.28 -8.18 -2.99
C ASP A 48 6.48 -7.57 -4.14
N ASN A 49 5.14 -7.56 -4.03
CA ASN A 49 4.27 -6.94 -5.03
C ASN A 49 4.48 -5.43 -5.09
N THR A 50 4.68 -4.78 -3.95
CA THR A 50 5.03 -3.35 -3.87
C THR A 50 6.36 -3.09 -4.58
N LEU A 51 7.37 -3.87 -4.26
CA LEU A 51 8.71 -3.72 -4.84
C LEU A 51 8.70 -3.96 -6.35
N TYR A 52 7.93 -4.96 -6.80
CA TYR A 52 7.79 -5.24 -8.23
C TYR A 52 7.19 -4.05 -8.98
N GLU A 53 6.10 -3.48 -8.48
CA GLU A 53 5.46 -2.33 -9.12
C GLU A 53 6.36 -1.10 -9.14
N LEU A 54 7.05 -0.83 -8.03
CA LEU A 54 8.02 0.27 -7.97
C LEU A 54 9.17 0.08 -8.95
N LYS A 55 9.65 -1.15 -9.09
CA LYS A 55 10.70 -1.48 -10.06
C LYS A 55 10.24 -1.22 -11.49
N MET A 56 9.01 -1.58 -11.81
CA MET A 56 8.43 -1.33 -13.13
C MET A 56 8.26 0.15 -13.42
N LEU A 57 8.19 0.98 -12.39
CA LEU A 57 8.09 2.44 -12.50
C LEU A 57 9.45 3.15 -12.42
N GLY A 58 10.54 2.39 -12.39
CA GLY A 58 11.89 2.92 -12.45
C GLY A 58 12.61 3.04 -11.11
N TYR A 59 12.00 2.60 -10.01
CA TYR A 59 12.64 2.58 -8.69
C TYR A 59 13.39 1.28 -8.48
N SER A 60 14.65 1.36 -8.08
CA SER A 60 15.40 0.19 -7.68
C SER A 60 15.10 -0.15 -6.22
N GLU A 61 15.36 -1.40 -5.84
CA GLU A 61 15.25 -1.82 -4.44
C GLU A 61 16.18 -1.00 -3.55
N TYR A 62 17.38 -0.67 -4.07
CA TYR A 62 18.34 0.18 -3.36
C TYR A 62 17.76 1.58 -3.08
N GLU A 63 17.08 2.19 -4.07
CA GLU A 63 16.47 3.51 -3.90
C GLU A 63 15.35 3.46 -2.86
N PHE A 64 14.52 2.42 -2.89
CA PHE A 64 13.45 2.23 -1.92
C PHE A 64 14.03 2.11 -0.50
N ASP A 65 15.04 1.26 -0.33
CA ASP A 65 15.68 1.07 0.97
C ASP A 65 16.33 2.36 1.47
N ALA A 66 16.97 3.12 0.59
CA ALA A 66 17.61 4.39 0.96
C ALA A 66 16.58 5.42 1.42
N LEU A 67 15.46 5.52 0.73
CA LEU A 67 14.39 6.47 1.07
C LEU A 67 13.75 6.14 2.42
N LEU A 68 13.65 4.86 2.76
CA LEU A 68 12.95 4.41 3.96
C LEU A 68 13.88 4.07 5.14
N LEU A 69 15.19 4.18 4.95
CA LEU A 69 16.14 3.85 6.02
C LEU A 69 15.85 4.52 7.36
N PRO A 70 15.50 5.83 7.41
CA PRO A 70 15.18 6.48 8.69
C PRO A 70 13.94 5.90 9.40
N PHE A 71 13.10 5.16 8.68
CA PHE A 71 11.82 4.65 9.19
C PHE A 71 11.81 3.14 9.32
N LYS A 72 12.96 2.50 9.22
CA LYS A 72 13.09 1.04 9.15
C LYS A 72 12.40 0.32 10.32
N THR A 73 12.36 0.93 11.48
CA THR A 73 11.79 0.30 12.69
C THR A 73 10.28 0.09 12.61
N ILE A 74 9.57 0.86 11.78
CA ILE A 74 8.11 0.73 11.64
C ILE A 74 7.70 -0.06 10.41
N LEU A 75 8.66 -0.50 9.60
CA LEU A 75 8.37 -1.18 8.33
C LEU A 75 8.43 -2.70 8.51
N ILE A 76 7.46 -3.38 7.91
CA ILE A 76 7.40 -4.85 7.87
C ILE A 76 7.33 -5.28 6.42
N TYR A 77 8.31 -6.09 5.98
CA TYR A 77 8.26 -6.71 4.66
C TYR A 77 7.54 -8.05 4.75
N VAL A 78 6.64 -8.32 3.79
CA VAL A 78 5.96 -9.61 3.67
C VAL A 78 6.09 -10.13 2.24
N GLN A 79 6.24 -11.44 2.11
CA GLN A 79 6.32 -12.10 0.82
C GLN A 79 4.95 -12.64 0.44
N SER A 80 4.49 -12.39 -0.79
CA SER A 80 3.25 -12.97 -1.28
C SER A 80 3.38 -14.50 -1.37
N THR A 81 2.27 -15.20 -1.14
CA THR A 81 2.23 -16.66 -1.21
C THR A 81 1.67 -17.11 -2.56
N GLU A 82 1.97 -18.34 -2.94
CA GLU A 82 1.41 -18.93 -4.15
C GLU A 82 -0.11 -18.93 -4.12
N LYS A 83 -0.70 -19.18 -2.95
CA LYS A 83 -2.14 -19.17 -2.76
C LYS A 83 -2.73 -17.78 -3.01
N GLN A 84 -2.08 -16.73 -2.52
CA GLN A 84 -2.50 -15.35 -2.78
C GLN A 84 -2.40 -15.00 -4.26
N ILE A 85 -1.31 -15.37 -4.91
CA ILE A 85 -1.09 -15.11 -6.33
C ILE A 85 -2.16 -15.82 -7.17
N SER A 86 -2.44 -17.08 -6.89
CA SER A 86 -3.47 -17.85 -7.58
C SER A 86 -4.85 -17.24 -7.38
N ARG A 87 -5.19 -16.87 -6.15
CA ARG A 87 -6.47 -16.24 -5.83
C ARG A 87 -6.61 -14.87 -6.50
N ALA A 88 -5.55 -14.09 -6.55
CA ALA A 88 -5.54 -12.80 -7.23
C ALA A 88 -5.84 -12.94 -8.72
N LYS A 89 -5.27 -13.96 -9.35
CA LYS A 89 -5.54 -14.27 -10.75
C LYS A 89 -7.02 -14.60 -10.98
N ASP A 90 -7.61 -15.42 -10.12
CA ASP A 90 -9.03 -15.76 -10.21
C ASP A 90 -9.93 -14.54 -10.04
N LEU A 91 -9.64 -13.70 -9.07
CA LEU A 91 -10.40 -12.48 -8.82
C LEU A 91 -10.31 -11.52 -10.00
N SER A 92 -9.11 -11.39 -10.57
CA SER A 92 -8.87 -10.54 -11.74
C SER A 92 -9.75 -10.98 -12.92
N LEU A 93 -9.80 -12.29 -13.19
CA LEU A 93 -10.60 -12.83 -14.27
C LEU A 93 -12.10 -12.70 -14.02
N LYS A 94 -12.55 -13.00 -12.79
CA LYS A 94 -13.97 -12.99 -12.45
C LYS A 94 -14.55 -11.58 -12.33
N ARG A 95 -13.78 -10.64 -11.84
CA ARG A 95 -14.26 -9.29 -11.53
C ARG A 95 -13.72 -8.22 -12.46
N ASN A 96 -12.92 -8.61 -13.45
CA ASN A 96 -12.29 -7.67 -14.38
C ASN A 96 -11.52 -6.57 -13.63
N LEU A 97 -10.64 -6.98 -12.72
CA LEU A 97 -9.79 -6.09 -11.92
C LEU A 97 -8.32 -6.31 -12.27
N PRO A 98 -7.47 -5.29 -12.10
CA PRO A 98 -6.03 -5.51 -12.24
C PRO A 98 -5.54 -6.57 -11.24
N LYS A 99 -4.77 -7.53 -11.73
CA LYS A 99 -4.27 -8.64 -10.90
C LYS A 99 -3.43 -8.13 -9.73
N ARG A 100 -2.61 -7.10 -9.95
CA ARG A 100 -1.76 -6.54 -8.90
C ARG A 100 -2.58 -5.90 -7.78
N ASP A 101 -3.69 -5.24 -8.11
CA ASP A 101 -4.59 -4.67 -7.12
C ASP A 101 -5.23 -5.78 -6.28
N ALA A 102 -5.70 -6.84 -6.93
CA ALA A 102 -6.26 -7.99 -6.22
C ALA A 102 -5.23 -8.62 -5.28
N LEU A 103 -3.97 -8.71 -5.71
CA LEU A 103 -2.89 -9.24 -4.88
C LEU A 103 -2.61 -8.36 -3.66
N HIS A 104 -2.57 -7.04 -3.84
CA HIS A 104 -2.45 -6.11 -2.71
C HIS A 104 -3.56 -6.30 -1.68
N ALA A 105 -4.80 -6.43 -2.14
CA ALA A 105 -5.94 -6.62 -1.26
C ALA A 105 -5.82 -7.90 -0.43
N LEU A 106 -5.40 -8.99 -1.06
CA LEU A 106 -5.25 -10.27 -0.37
C LEU A 106 -4.08 -10.27 0.62
N ILE A 107 -2.97 -9.66 0.26
CA ILE A 107 -1.82 -9.54 1.17
C ILE A 107 -2.21 -8.71 2.39
N ALA A 108 -2.87 -7.58 2.18
CA ALA A 108 -3.31 -6.71 3.26
C ALA A 108 -4.27 -7.45 4.20
N ARG A 109 -5.25 -8.17 3.64
CA ARG A 109 -6.22 -8.95 4.43
C ARG A 109 -5.53 -10.00 5.28
N ASP A 110 -4.64 -10.78 4.69
CA ASP A 110 -4.02 -11.92 5.36
C ASP A 110 -3.04 -11.46 6.45
N ASN A 111 -2.56 -10.22 6.37
CA ASN A 111 -1.70 -9.62 7.37
C ASN A 111 -2.46 -8.75 8.37
N LYS A 112 -3.78 -8.79 8.34
CA LYS A 112 -4.66 -8.05 9.27
C LYS A 112 -4.32 -6.57 9.32
N SER A 113 -4.09 -5.98 8.16
CA SER A 113 -3.75 -4.58 8.02
C SER A 113 -4.90 -3.79 7.39
N THR A 114 -4.86 -2.47 7.57
CA THR A 114 -5.76 -1.56 6.87
C THR A 114 -5.12 -1.18 5.54
N LEU A 115 -5.84 -1.41 4.44
CA LEU A 115 -5.36 -1.03 3.12
C LEU A 115 -5.60 0.47 2.89
N ILE A 116 -4.55 1.19 2.54
CA ILE A 116 -4.60 2.63 2.26
C ILE A 116 -4.45 2.84 0.76
N THR A 117 -5.45 3.46 0.15
CA THR A 117 -5.44 3.71 -1.29
C THR A 117 -6.39 4.86 -1.64
N LEU A 118 -6.09 5.54 -2.74
CA LEU A 118 -7.00 6.49 -3.38
C LEU A 118 -7.68 5.88 -4.61
N ASP A 119 -7.33 4.65 -4.98
CA ASP A 119 -7.85 3.98 -6.17
C ASP A 119 -9.22 3.38 -5.89
N LYS A 120 -10.22 3.80 -6.68
CA LYS A 120 -11.59 3.34 -6.55
C LYS A 120 -11.79 1.87 -6.88
N HIS A 121 -10.86 1.23 -7.59
CA HIS A 121 -10.94 -0.21 -7.90
C HIS A 121 -11.09 -1.05 -6.64
N PHE A 122 -10.50 -0.63 -5.54
CA PHE A 122 -10.54 -1.39 -4.28
C PHE A 122 -11.93 -1.42 -3.64
N HIS A 123 -12.83 -0.51 -4.00
CA HIS A 123 -14.24 -0.58 -3.56
C HIS A 123 -14.94 -1.83 -4.07
N ARG A 124 -14.49 -2.37 -5.21
CA ARG A 124 -15.03 -3.60 -5.79
C ARG A 124 -14.53 -4.86 -5.08
N MET A 125 -13.67 -4.70 -4.11
CA MET A 125 -13.13 -5.78 -3.28
C MET A 125 -13.46 -5.58 -1.80
N GLY A 126 -14.55 -4.87 -1.52
CA GLY A 126 -14.99 -4.57 -0.15
C GLY A 126 -15.34 -5.80 0.68
N ASP A 127 -15.65 -6.92 0.04
CA ASP A 127 -15.87 -8.22 0.69
C ASP A 127 -14.54 -8.90 1.11
N ILE A 128 -13.42 -8.45 0.55
CA ILE A 128 -12.09 -8.99 0.84
C ILE A 128 -11.40 -8.13 1.88
N ILE A 129 -11.37 -6.82 1.66
CA ILE A 129 -10.73 -5.88 2.56
C ILE A 129 -11.41 -4.52 2.46
N LYS A 130 -11.49 -3.84 3.61
CA LYS A 130 -11.94 -2.46 3.65
C LYS A 130 -10.74 -1.55 3.35
N ALA A 131 -10.85 -0.75 2.29
CA ALA A 131 -9.83 0.23 1.94
C ALA A 131 -10.21 1.59 2.53
N GLN A 132 -9.19 2.33 2.97
CA GLN A 132 -9.36 3.69 3.48
C GLN A 132 -8.43 4.64 2.73
N ARG A 133 -8.82 5.90 2.67
CA ARG A 133 -8.02 6.94 2.03
C ARG A 133 -7.11 7.60 3.08
N PRO A 134 -5.93 8.08 2.66
CA PRO A 134 -5.02 8.74 3.62
C PRO A 134 -5.68 9.88 4.38
N GLN A 135 -6.45 10.72 3.69
CA GLN A 135 -7.10 11.90 4.29
C GLN A 135 -8.17 11.54 5.33
N ASP A 136 -8.65 10.32 5.33
CA ASP A 136 -9.64 9.87 6.33
C ASP A 136 -9.00 9.51 7.67
N LEU A 137 -7.68 9.39 7.71
CA LEU A 137 -6.93 8.92 8.88
C LEU A 137 -6.02 9.98 9.51
N ILE A 138 -5.98 11.18 8.93
CA ILE A 138 -5.11 12.25 9.41
C ILE A 138 -5.86 13.33 10.16
#